data_f406f329f41ed9af704761ec131ca502
#
_entry.id   f406f329f41ed9af704761ec131ca502
#
_cell.length_a   1.000
_cell.length_b   1.000
_cell.length_c   1.000
_cell.angle_alpha   90.00
_cell.angle_beta   90.00
_cell.angle_gamma   90.00
#
_symmetry.space_group_name_H-M   'P 1'
#
loop_
_entity.id
_entity.type
_entity.pdbx_description
1 polymer ?
#
loop_
_entity_poly.entity_id
_entity_poly.type
_entity_poly.pdbx_seq_one_letter_code
_entity_poly.pdbx_strand_id
1 'polypeptide(L)'
;MPSKTINKLTDAKIRGLAKPKERTFLFEEGTGFGLRLEPSGTKSFVVWYRFNGKQDGVTLGRYPKLSLSDARARVIKIKQKIERGEDPKVQIKEIQRANRNFYTVGD
;
A
#
# COMPACT_ATOMS: atom_id res chain seq x y z
N MET A 1 -7.33 -9.03 -12.44
CA MET A 1 -7.96 -8.88 -11.11
C MET A 1 -8.76 -7.60 -11.07
N PRO A 2 -9.92 -7.61 -10.42
CA PRO A 2 -10.73 -6.39 -10.38
C PRO A 2 -10.03 -5.26 -9.63
N SER A 3 -10.20 -4.07 -10.12
CA SER A 3 -9.71 -2.87 -9.46
C SER A 3 -10.74 -1.75 -9.63
N LYS A 4 -10.81 -0.88 -8.65
CA LYS A 4 -11.70 0.26 -8.66
C LYS A 4 -10.93 1.51 -8.25
N THR A 5 -11.31 2.63 -8.83
CA THR A 5 -10.76 3.93 -8.45
C THR A 5 -11.75 4.61 -7.50
N ILE A 6 -11.25 5.14 -6.41
CA ILE A 6 -12.05 5.86 -5.42
C ILE A 6 -11.43 7.24 -5.19
N ASN A 7 -12.21 8.15 -4.59
CA ASN A 7 -11.70 9.50 -4.34
C ASN A 7 -10.60 9.50 -3.29
N LYS A 8 -10.87 8.88 -2.16
CA LYS A 8 -9.88 8.86 -1.06
C LYS A 8 -10.18 7.69 -0.12
N LEU A 9 -9.11 7.05 0.33
CA LEU A 9 -9.23 6.05 1.38
C LEU A 9 -9.37 6.74 2.73
N THR A 10 -10.33 6.29 3.52
CA THR A 10 -10.50 6.72 4.90
C THR A 10 -10.58 5.49 5.78
N ASP A 11 -10.28 5.66 7.05
CA ASP A 11 -10.34 4.56 8.00
C ASP A 11 -11.75 3.96 8.07
N ALA A 12 -12.76 4.81 8.05
CA ALA A 12 -14.15 4.37 8.06
C ALA A 12 -14.50 3.52 6.84
N LYS A 13 -14.04 3.93 5.64
CA LYS A 13 -14.25 3.16 4.42
C LYS A 13 -13.59 1.79 4.51
N ILE A 14 -12.34 1.75 4.99
CA ILE A 14 -11.59 0.51 5.10
C ILE A 14 -12.29 -0.46 6.03
N ARG A 15 -12.73 0.01 7.20
CA ARG A 15 -13.40 -0.84 8.17
C ARG A 15 -14.73 -1.38 7.68
N GLY A 16 -15.41 -0.61 6.82
CA GLY A 16 -16.71 -0.99 6.32
C GLY A 16 -16.69 -1.91 5.10
N LEU A 17 -15.52 -2.24 4.57
CA LEU A 17 -15.43 -3.07 3.37
C LEU A 17 -15.73 -4.53 3.67
N ALA A 18 -16.59 -5.13 2.82
CA ALA A 18 -16.90 -6.55 2.91
C ALA A 18 -15.80 -7.37 2.25
N LYS A 19 -15.73 -8.66 2.60
CA LYS A 19 -14.81 -9.59 1.96
C LYS A 19 -15.18 -9.74 0.49
N PRO A 20 -14.23 -9.57 -0.44
CA PRO A 20 -14.54 -9.75 -1.86
C PRO A 20 -14.57 -11.22 -2.24
N LYS A 21 -15.18 -11.54 -3.37
CA LYS A 21 -15.18 -12.90 -3.90
C LYS A 21 -13.82 -13.29 -4.43
N GLU A 22 -13.06 -12.31 -4.93
CA GLU A 22 -11.71 -12.52 -5.44
C GLU A 22 -10.87 -11.31 -5.06
N ARG A 23 -9.55 -11.45 -5.16
CA ARG A 23 -8.63 -10.36 -4.84
C ARG A 23 -9.02 -9.09 -5.61
N THR A 24 -9.19 -8.00 -4.90
CA THR A 24 -9.63 -6.73 -5.46
C THR A 24 -8.72 -5.61 -5.00
N PHE A 25 -8.45 -4.66 -5.89
CA PHE A 25 -7.68 -3.46 -5.56
C PHE A 25 -8.57 -2.24 -5.57
N LEU A 26 -8.38 -1.35 -4.59
CA LEU A 26 -9.03 -0.05 -4.55
C LEU A 26 -7.94 1.01 -4.56
N PHE A 27 -7.90 1.84 -5.60
CA PHE A 27 -6.87 2.88 -5.73
C PHE A 27 -7.46 4.27 -5.59
N GLU A 28 -6.75 5.13 -4.87
CA GLU A 28 -7.09 6.56 -4.83
C GLU A 28 -6.78 7.19 -6.17
N GLU A 29 -7.70 8.02 -6.64
CA GLU A 29 -7.53 8.72 -7.90
C GLU A 29 -6.31 9.64 -7.83
N GLY A 30 -5.41 9.50 -8.82
CA GLY A 30 -4.27 10.39 -8.99
C GLY A 30 -3.06 10.15 -8.10
N THR A 31 -3.12 9.24 -7.13
CA THR A 31 -2.00 9.05 -6.18
C THR A 31 -1.28 7.72 -6.32
N GLY A 32 -1.93 6.71 -6.87
CA GLY A 32 -1.37 5.36 -6.93
C GLY A 32 -1.41 4.62 -5.59
N PHE A 33 -1.86 5.27 -4.53
CA PHE A 33 -2.02 4.64 -3.22
C PHE A 33 -3.34 3.88 -3.19
N GLY A 34 -3.32 2.69 -2.61
CA GLY A 34 -4.52 1.89 -2.60
C GLY A 34 -4.52 0.80 -1.55
N LEU A 35 -5.54 -0.04 -1.65
CA LEU A 35 -5.77 -1.14 -0.73
C LEU A 35 -6.01 -2.40 -1.52
N ARG A 36 -5.37 -3.49 -1.12
CA ARG A 36 -5.61 -4.82 -1.68
C ARG A 36 -6.51 -5.58 -0.73
N LEU A 37 -7.63 -6.05 -1.25
CA LEU A 37 -8.60 -6.85 -0.49
C LEU A 37 -8.49 -8.31 -0.91
N GLU A 38 -8.34 -9.19 0.05
CA GLU A 38 -8.29 -10.63 -0.20
C GLU A 38 -9.62 -11.27 0.19
N PRO A 39 -9.99 -12.40 -0.45
CA PRO A 39 -11.20 -13.13 -0.05
C PRO A 39 -11.21 -13.56 1.42
N SER A 40 -10.03 -13.75 2.00
CA SER A 40 -9.89 -14.09 3.42
C SER A 40 -10.29 -12.94 4.35
N GLY A 41 -10.44 -11.73 3.80
CA GLY A 41 -10.69 -10.53 4.59
C GLY A 41 -9.45 -9.73 4.88
N THR A 42 -8.28 -10.21 4.49
CA THR A 42 -7.02 -9.48 4.69
C THR A 42 -7.01 -8.21 3.85
N LYS A 43 -6.63 -7.11 4.46
CA LYS A 43 -6.53 -5.80 3.81
C LYS A 43 -5.09 -5.34 3.90
N SER A 44 -4.48 -5.00 2.76
CA SER A 44 -3.09 -4.56 2.72
C SER A 44 -2.98 -3.25 1.95
N PHE A 45 -2.21 -2.31 2.48
CA PHE A 45 -1.94 -1.07 1.76
C PHE A 45 -0.90 -1.31 0.69
N VAL A 46 -1.13 -0.74 -0.49
CA VAL A 46 -0.23 -0.88 -1.64
C VAL A 46 -0.04 0.49 -2.29
N VAL A 47 1.05 0.64 -3.03
CA VAL A 47 1.29 1.84 -3.83
C VAL A 47 1.87 1.43 -5.19
N TRP A 48 1.40 2.08 -6.24
CA TRP A 48 1.96 1.98 -7.59
C TRP A 48 2.76 3.23 -7.86
N TYR A 49 3.97 3.08 -8.39
CA TYR A 49 4.83 4.20 -8.72
C TYR A 49 5.55 3.93 -10.03
N ARG A 50 6.10 4.99 -10.61
CA ARG A 50 6.88 4.90 -11.83
C ARG A 50 8.24 5.54 -11.59
N PHE A 51 9.30 4.85 -11.96
CA PHE A 51 10.66 5.34 -11.85
C PHE A 51 11.45 4.89 -13.07
N ASN A 52 12.10 5.83 -13.76
CA ASN A 52 12.86 5.56 -14.98
C ASN A 52 12.04 4.83 -16.05
N GLY A 53 10.77 5.23 -16.20
CA GLY A 53 9.89 4.66 -17.20
C GLY A 53 9.31 3.30 -16.83
N LYS A 54 9.68 2.74 -15.70
CA LYS A 54 9.16 1.44 -15.23
C LYS A 54 8.11 1.67 -14.17
N GLN A 55 6.98 1.01 -14.33
CA GLN A 55 5.93 1.01 -13.33
C GLN A 55 6.09 -0.20 -12.42
N ASP A 56 5.97 0.02 -11.12
CA ASP A 56 6.10 -1.06 -10.14
C ASP A 56 5.13 -0.83 -9.00
N GLY A 57 4.89 -1.87 -8.22
CA GLY A 57 4.01 -1.81 -7.07
C GLY A 57 4.69 -2.38 -5.86
N VAL A 58 4.36 -1.85 -4.68
CA VAL A 58 4.90 -2.36 -3.43
C VAL A 58 3.80 -2.46 -2.38
N THR A 59 3.84 -3.53 -1.59
CA THR A 59 2.95 -3.69 -0.45
C THR A 59 3.56 -2.98 0.75
N LEU A 60 2.81 -2.04 1.31
CA LEU A 60 3.30 -1.22 2.41
C LEU A 60 3.12 -1.91 3.76
N GLY A 61 2.06 -2.68 3.92
CA GLY A 61 1.77 -3.39 5.14
C GLY A 61 0.29 -3.70 5.27
N ARG A 62 -0.06 -4.51 6.27
CA ARG A 62 -1.44 -4.93 6.50
C ARG A 62 -2.18 -3.97 7.42
N TYR A 63 -3.42 -3.72 7.10
CA TYR A 63 -4.34 -3.01 7.95
C TYR A 63 -4.97 -4.03 8.94
N PRO A 64 -5.20 -3.72 10.20
CA PRO A 64 -4.95 -2.43 10.86
C PRO A 64 -3.58 -2.31 11.54
N LYS A 65 -2.74 -3.33 11.48
CA LYS A 65 -1.41 -3.27 12.10
C LYS A 65 -0.61 -2.07 11.61
N LEU A 66 -0.65 -1.82 10.29
CA LEU A 66 -0.16 -0.57 9.72
C LEU A 66 -1.37 0.35 9.59
N SER A 67 -1.33 1.51 10.23
CA SER A 67 -2.44 2.46 10.15
C SER A 67 -2.46 3.16 8.79
N LEU A 68 -3.62 3.71 8.44
CA LEU A 68 -3.76 4.51 7.22
C LEU A 68 -2.77 5.67 7.20
N SER A 69 -2.63 6.36 8.34
CA SER A 69 -1.72 7.48 8.49
C SER A 69 -0.27 7.08 8.23
N ASP A 70 0.16 5.97 8.82
CA ASP A 70 1.53 5.47 8.63
C ASP A 70 1.76 4.99 7.20
N ALA A 71 0.76 4.37 6.58
CA ALA A 71 0.85 3.95 5.18
C ALA A 71 1.06 5.17 4.27
N ARG A 72 0.31 6.25 4.49
CA ARG A 72 0.48 7.49 3.72
C ARG A 72 1.86 8.09 3.91
N ALA A 73 2.40 8.04 5.13
CA ALA A 73 3.75 8.53 5.39
C ALA A 73 4.79 7.77 4.58
N ARG A 74 4.63 6.45 4.48
CA ARG A 74 5.53 5.61 3.68
C ARG A 74 5.45 5.96 2.19
N VAL A 75 4.25 6.23 1.69
CA VAL A 75 4.07 6.66 0.29
C VAL A 75 4.78 7.98 0.03
N ILE A 76 4.66 8.93 0.94
CA ILE A 76 5.31 10.24 0.81
C ILE A 76 6.83 10.08 0.68
N LYS A 77 7.43 9.23 1.50
CA LYS A 77 8.87 8.98 1.44
C LYS A 77 9.29 8.40 0.09
N ILE A 78 8.51 7.46 -0.43
CA ILE A 78 8.78 6.86 -1.74
C ILE A 78 8.70 7.92 -2.83
N LYS A 79 7.65 8.75 -2.81
CA LYS A 79 7.45 9.79 -3.81
C LYS A 79 8.53 10.88 -3.75
N GLN A 80 9.00 11.23 -2.55
CA GLN A 80 10.07 12.20 -2.39
C GLN A 80 11.37 11.70 -3.03
N LYS A 81 11.67 10.42 -2.90
CA LYS A 81 12.85 9.84 -3.54
C LYS A 81 12.74 9.95 -5.06
N ILE A 82 11.57 9.61 -5.60
CA ILE A 82 11.33 9.68 -7.04
C ILE A 82 11.48 11.12 -7.56
N GLU A 83 10.94 12.10 -6.83
CA GLU A 83 11.04 13.51 -7.19
C GLU A 83 12.48 14.00 -7.25
N ARG A 84 13.35 13.44 -6.41
CA ARG A 84 14.77 13.79 -6.40
C ARG A 84 15.55 13.04 -7.46
N GLY A 85 14.90 12.15 -8.22
CA GLY A 85 15.58 11.32 -9.20
C GLY A 85 16.32 10.14 -8.58
N GLU A 86 16.05 9.84 -7.31
CA GLU A 86 16.67 8.74 -6.59
C GLU A 86 15.82 7.48 -6.69
N ASP A 87 16.50 6.33 -6.81
CA ASP A 87 15.82 5.04 -6.86
C ASP A 87 15.16 4.77 -5.50
N PRO A 88 13.85 4.53 -5.46
CA PRO A 88 13.17 4.27 -4.19
C PRO A 88 13.43 2.88 -3.58
N LYS A 89 14.22 2.05 -4.22
CA LYS A 89 14.46 0.65 -3.76
C LYS A 89 14.97 0.58 -2.32
N VAL A 90 15.81 1.51 -1.92
CA VAL A 90 16.33 1.51 -0.54
C VAL A 90 15.18 1.71 0.44
N GLN A 91 14.31 2.68 0.16
CA GLN A 91 13.16 2.95 1.00
C GLN A 91 12.20 1.75 1.03
N ILE A 92 12.00 1.11 -0.11
CA ILE A 92 11.14 -0.06 -0.21
C ILE A 92 11.72 -1.22 0.63
N LYS A 93 13.02 -1.43 0.56
CA LYS A 93 13.68 -2.47 1.37
C LYS A 93 13.50 -2.22 2.86
N GLU A 94 13.59 -0.96 3.29
CA GLU A 94 13.37 -0.60 4.68
C GLU A 94 11.94 -0.91 5.11
N ILE A 95 10.96 -0.61 4.25
CA ILE A 95 9.56 -0.90 4.51
C ILE A 95 9.34 -2.41 4.62
N GLN A 96 9.92 -3.18 3.72
CA GLN A 96 9.80 -4.63 3.73
C GLN A 96 10.45 -5.25 4.97
N ARG A 97 11.58 -4.71 5.39
CA ARG A 97 12.25 -5.15 6.60
C ARG A 97 11.42 -4.86 7.84
N ALA A 98 10.82 -3.68 7.91
CA ALA A 98 9.93 -3.32 9.00
C ALA A 98 8.70 -4.24 9.05
N ASN A 99 8.12 -4.54 7.89
CA ASN A 99 6.99 -5.45 7.79
C ASN A 99 7.36 -6.86 8.26
N ARG A 100 8.54 -7.34 7.86
CA ARG A 100 9.02 -8.65 8.27
C ARG A 100 9.15 -8.74 9.79
N ASN A 101 9.79 -7.74 10.39
CA ASN A 101 9.93 -7.70 11.84
C ASN A 101 8.58 -7.63 12.52
N PHE A 102 7.68 -6.87 11.94
CA PHE A 102 6.35 -6.66 12.48
C PHE A 102 5.53 -7.96 12.50
N TYR A 103 5.65 -8.76 11.44
CA TYR A 103 4.84 -9.98 11.28
C TYR A 103 5.49 -11.23 11.85
N THR A 104 6.78 -11.21 12.13
CA THR A 104 7.48 -12.40 12.64
C THR A 104 7.67 -12.39 14.15
N VAL A 105 7.33 -11.30 14.79
CA VAL A 105 7.42 -11.21 16.25
C VAL A 105 6.47 -12.23 16.87
N GLY A 106 7.00 -13.07 17.70
CA GLY A 106 6.21 -14.10 18.37
C GLY A 106 6.06 -15.40 17.60
N ASP A 107 6.67 -15.52 16.46
CA ASP A 107 6.66 -16.77 15.68
C ASP A 107 7.51 -17.83 16.33
#